data_0e6ecaceeedf536dc2dabe1e83c655f5
#
_entry.id   0e6ecaceeedf536dc2dabe1e83c655f5
#
_cell.length_a   1.000
_cell.length_b   1.000
_cell.length_c   1.000
_cell.angle_alpha   90.00
_cell.angle_beta   90.00
_cell.angle_gamma   90.00
#
_symmetry.space_group_name_H-M   'P 1'
#
loop_
_entity.id
_entity.type
_entity.pdbx_description
1 polymer ?
#
loop_
_entity_poly.entity_id
_entity_poly.type
_entity_poly.pdbx_seq_one_letter_code
_entity_poly.pdbx_strand_id
1 'polypeptide(L)'
;GVRLVGSEMCIRDRFIDGSMNVIGVSNVKSSGVKDGIIVDIDAAAKSIKTAIEQAEEKAGIVIEQVNVGLPANLLQIEPTQGMIPVTSESKEIKDEDVESVVRSALTKSITPEREVISLVPEEFIVDGFQGIRDPRGMMGIRLEMRGLIYTGPTTILHNLRKTVERAGIQVENIIISPLAMTRAVLNEGEREFGATVIDMGGGQTTVASMRAQELQFTNIYSEGGEYITKDISKVLKTSMQIAEALKFNFGNADIEEASETETVQVEVVGENSPVEITEKYLAEIISARVKHILDRVKQDLTRGRLLDLPGGIVLVGGTAIMPGVVEVAQEIFETNVKLYVPNQVGIRNPMFANVISLVEYVGLLTEVDIIAQQAVSGEEYLRRKPIDNEAPALSFDRTPTPAPRVAPQPNPVPVENTIEVPLPVEEENHEQKQKLGDRVRGIFGSMFD
;
A
#
# COMPACT_ATOMS: atom_id res chain seq x y z
N GLY A 1 -0.68 9.93 -0.57
CA GLY A 1 0.33 9.39 0.35
C GLY A 1 1.62 9.06 -0.36
N VAL A 2 2.75 9.35 0.26
CA VAL A 2 4.09 8.99 -0.24
C VAL A 2 4.64 7.87 0.62
N ARG A 3 5.25 6.85 0.02
CA ARG A 3 5.88 5.75 0.73
C ARG A 3 7.39 5.77 0.53
N LEU A 4 8.13 5.59 1.64
CA LEU A 4 9.58 5.47 1.67
C LEU A 4 9.98 4.01 1.94
N VAL A 5 9.95 3.11 0.96
CA VAL A 5 10.59 1.77 1.07
C VAL A 5 10.77 1.15 -0.31
N GLY A 6 12.02 0.93 -0.74
CA GLY A 6 12.38 0.19 -1.96
C GLY A 6 12.00 0.89 -3.28
N SER A 7 10.83 1.48 -3.33
CA SER A 7 10.37 2.39 -4.39
C SER A 7 9.51 3.49 -3.76
N GLU A 8 9.68 4.73 -4.21
CA GLU A 8 8.82 5.84 -3.82
C GLU A 8 7.55 5.77 -4.68
N MET A 9 6.43 5.53 -4.04
CA MET A 9 5.12 5.58 -4.67
C MET A 9 4.33 6.75 -4.12
N CYS A 10 3.74 7.55 -4.99
CA CYS A 10 2.85 8.63 -4.64
C CYS A 10 1.49 8.39 -5.30
N ILE A 11 0.42 8.46 -4.53
CA ILE A 11 -0.96 8.47 -5.02
C ILE A 11 -1.60 9.78 -4.61
N ARG A 12 -2.25 10.44 -5.57
CA ARG A 12 -3.17 11.52 -5.32
C ARG A 12 -4.59 11.02 -5.54
N ASP A 13 -5.45 11.31 -4.59
CA ASP A 13 -6.83 10.84 -4.54
C ASP A 13 -7.81 11.97 -4.28
N ARG A 14 -9.07 11.67 -4.55
CA ARG A 14 -10.22 12.48 -4.17
C ARG A 14 -11.33 11.56 -3.68
N PHE A 15 -11.84 11.81 -2.50
CA PHE A 15 -13.04 11.12 -2.01
C PHE A 15 -14.28 11.80 -2.60
N ILE A 16 -15.09 11.02 -3.30
CA ILE A 16 -16.40 11.44 -3.85
C ILE A 16 -17.40 10.40 -3.38
N ASP A 17 -18.42 10.83 -2.66
CA ASP A 17 -19.47 9.96 -2.11
C ASP A 17 -18.93 8.75 -1.32
N GLY A 18 -17.86 8.97 -0.53
CA GLY A 18 -17.22 7.91 0.25
C GLY A 18 -16.32 6.96 -0.54
N SER A 19 -16.19 7.14 -1.85
CA SER A 19 -15.32 6.34 -2.71
C SER A 19 -14.01 7.07 -3.01
N MET A 20 -12.88 6.35 -2.91
CA MET A 20 -11.58 6.85 -3.30
C MET A 20 -11.44 6.84 -4.83
N ASN A 21 -11.17 7.99 -5.43
CA ASN A 21 -10.82 8.11 -6.84
C ASN A 21 -9.36 8.52 -6.98
N VAL A 22 -8.56 7.67 -7.62
CA VAL A 22 -7.14 7.94 -7.88
C VAL A 22 -7.03 8.84 -9.11
N ILE A 23 -6.42 10.00 -8.96
CA ILE A 23 -6.22 10.99 -10.03
C ILE A 23 -4.77 11.10 -10.50
N GLY A 24 -3.81 10.62 -9.71
CA GLY A 24 -2.41 10.56 -10.10
C GLY A 24 -1.67 9.49 -9.31
N VAL A 25 -0.79 8.75 -9.97
CA VAL A 25 0.05 7.74 -9.35
C VAL A 25 1.44 7.77 -9.95
N SER A 26 2.46 7.63 -9.13
CA SER A 26 3.84 7.48 -9.55
C SER A 26 4.52 6.33 -8.82
N ASN A 27 5.59 5.81 -9.41
CA ASN A 27 6.45 4.80 -8.82
C ASN A 27 7.89 5.10 -9.27
N VAL A 28 8.75 5.41 -8.30
CA VAL A 28 10.14 5.77 -8.54
C VAL A 28 11.03 4.86 -7.69
N LYS A 29 12.10 4.34 -8.27
CA LYS A 29 13.08 3.55 -7.50
C LYS A 29 13.67 4.40 -6.39
N SER A 30 13.55 3.94 -5.15
CA SER A 30 14.11 4.62 -3.98
C SER A 30 15.64 4.60 -3.99
N SER A 31 16.24 5.73 -3.61
CA SER A 31 17.65 5.83 -3.28
C SER A 31 17.79 6.48 -1.89
N GLY A 32 18.88 6.15 -1.17
CA GLY A 32 19.09 6.68 0.19
C GLY A 32 18.25 6.02 1.29
N VAL A 33 17.50 4.96 0.97
CA VAL A 33 16.77 4.15 1.96
C VAL A 33 17.31 2.73 1.93
N LYS A 34 17.56 2.16 3.10
CA LYS A 34 18.00 0.77 3.27
C LYS A 34 17.25 0.15 4.44
N ASP A 35 16.70 -1.04 4.22
CA ASP A 35 15.96 -1.79 5.25
C ASP A 35 14.84 -0.95 5.92
N GLY A 36 14.18 -0.09 5.12
CA GLY A 36 13.12 0.81 5.61
C GLY A 36 13.63 2.02 6.42
N ILE A 37 14.95 2.23 6.52
CA ILE A 37 15.56 3.33 7.25
C ILE A 37 16.25 4.27 6.28
N ILE A 38 16.10 5.57 6.48
CA ILE A 38 16.78 6.61 5.69
C ILE A 38 18.25 6.63 6.11
N VAL A 39 19.14 6.30 5.16
CA VAL A 39 20.60 6.30 5.34
C VAL A 39 21.27 7.47 4.63
N ASP A 40 20.58 8.08 3.65
CA ASP A 40 21.00 9.28 2.94
C ASP A 40 19.79 10.18 2.68
N ILE A 41 19.73 11.30 3.40
CA ILE A 41 18.59 12.23 3.36
C ILE A 41 18.46 12.90 1.99
N ASP A 42 19.57 13.32 1.37
CA ASP A 42 19.53 14.05 0.10
C ASP A 42 19.13 13.12 -1.07
N ALA A 43 19.65 11.90 -1.09
CA ALA A 43 19.28 10.89 -2.09
C ALA A 43 17.81 10.50 -1.96
N ALA A 44 17.32 10.27 -0.73
CA ALA A 44 15.93 9.93 -0.47
C ALA A 44 14.98 11.10 -0.82
N ALA A 45 15.34 12.33 -0.43
CA ALA A 45 14.56 13.53 -0.75
C ALA A 45 14.42 13.73 -2.27
N LYS A 46 15.48 13.45 -3.04
CA LYS A 46 15.44 13.52 -4.50
C LYS A 46 14.47 12.50 -5.10
N SER A 47 14.49 11.26 -4.60
CA SER A 47 13.54 10.22 -5.04
C SER A 47 12.09 10.59 -4.73
N ILE A 48 11.82 11.12 -3.52
CA ILE A 48 10.50 11.62 -3.12
C ILE A 48 10.05 12.75 -4.04
N LYS A 49 10.89 13.75 -4.26
CA LYS A 49 10.60 14.88 -5.14
C LYS A 49 10.21 14.42 -6.53
N THR A 50 11.00 13.51 -7.14
CA THR A 50 10.71 12.96 -8.46
C THR A 50 9.37 12.21 -8.49
N ALA A 51 9.05 11.43 -7.43
CA ALA A 51 7.78 10.73 -7.34
C ALA A 51 6.58 11.71 -7.27
N ILE A 52 6.74 12.80 -6.53
CA ILE A 52 5.71 13.83 -6.39
C ILE A 52 5.50 14.58 -7.71
N GLU A 53 6.59 15.04 -8.35
CA GLU A 53 6.52 15.73 -9.64
C GLU A 53 5.80 14.89 -10.70
N GLN A 54 6.06 13.57 -10.76
CA GLN A 54 5.35 12.65 -11.67
C GLN A 54 3.86 12.49 -11.31
N ALA A 55 3.52 12.48 -10.03
CA ALA A 55 2.13 12.38 -9.59
C ALA A 55 1.37 13.69 -9.87
N GLU A 56 1.99 14.85 -9.65
CA GLU A 56 1.46 16.18 -9.97
C GLU A 56 1.20 16.34 -11.47
N GLU A 57 2.15 15.92 -12.32
CA GLU A 57 2.00 15.95 -13.77
C GLU A 57 0.77 15.15 -14.24
N LYS A 58 0.59 13.95 -13.68
CA LYS A 58 -0.56 13.10 -14.02
C LYS A 58 -1.88 13.61 -13.44
N ALA A 59 -1.86 14.20 -12.26
CA ALA A 59 -3.05 14.70 -11.58
C ALA A 59 -3.46 16.10 -12.02
N GLY A 60 -2.54 16.89 -12.61
CA GLY A 60 -2.77 18.28 -13.02
C GLY A 60 -2.91 19.25 -11.84
N ILE A 61 -2.39 18.93 -10.67
CA ILE A 61 -2.48 19.74 -9.44
C ILE A 61 -1.16 19.73 -8.67
N VAL A 62 -0.93 20.75 -7.84
CA VAL A 62 0.22 20.84 -6.95
C VAL A 62 -0.05 20.10 -5.63
N ILE A 63 0.95 19.38 -5.12
CA ILE A 63 0.90 18.65 -3.85
C ILE A 63 1.75 19.40 -2.83
N GLU A 64 1.12 20.00 -1.81
CA GLU A 64 1.80 20.77 -0.77
C GLU A 64 2.09 19.93 0.49
N GLN A 65 1.25 18.93 0.75
CA GLN A 65 1.30 18.09 1.95
C GLN A 65 1.14 16.63 1.59
N VAL A 66 1.78 15.76 2.38
CA VAL A 66 1.74 14.30 2.17
C VAL A 66 1.53 13.54 3.47
N ASN A 67 0.80 12.44 3.38
CA ASN A 67 0.74 11.41 4.40
C ASN A 67 1.88 10.42 4.17
N VAL A 68 2.68 10.16 5.19
CA VAL A 68 3.88 9.32 5.08
C VAL A 68 3.69 8.02 5.83
N GLY A 69 3.86 6.89 5.13
CA GLY A 69 3.84 5.58 5.76
C GLY A 69 5.14 5.29 6.52
N LEU A 70 5.01 4.98 7.81
CA LEU A 70 6.12 4.48 8.62
C LEU A 70 6.12 2.96 8.60
N PRO A 71 7.24 2.32 8.19
CA PRO A 71 7.37 0.87 8.26
C PRO A 71 7.42 0.36 9.71
N ALA A 72 7.27 -0.95 9.89
CA ALA A 72 7.22 -1.58 11.21
C ALA A 72 8.57 -1.60 11.97
N ASN A 73 9.64 -1.07 11.38
CA ASN A 73 10.96 -1.10 11.97
C ASN A 73 10.97 -0.42 13.35
N LEU A 74 11.33 -1.20 14.36
CA LEU A 74 11.47 -0.71 15.74
C LEU A 74 10.19 -0.10 16.33
N LEU A 75 9.03 -0.37 15.74
CA LEU A 75 7.74 -0.02 16.31
C LEU A 75 7.52 -0.80 17.61
N GLN A 76 7.02 -0.11 18.64
CA GLN A 76 6.53 -0.74 19.86
C GLN A 76 5.05 -0.40 20.01
N ILE A 77 4.29 -1.42 20.42
CA ILE A 77 2.85 -1.33 20.63
C ILE A 77 2.61 -1.64 22.11
N GLU A 78 2.00 -0.72 22.83
CA GLU A 78 1.75 -0.87 24.24
C GLU A 78 0.32 -0.45 24.61
N PRO A 79 -0.36 -1.22 25.47
CA PRO A 79 -1.66 -0.82 26.00
C PRO A 79 -1.52 0.42 26.88
N THR A 80 -2.51 1.29 26.79
CA THR A 80 -2.63 2.49 27.62
C THR A 80 -4.06 2.70 28.08
N GLN A 81 -4.19 3.51 29.14
CA GLN A 81 -5.48 3.98 29.61
C GLN A 81 -5.38 5.40 30.13
N GLY A 82 -6.45 6.14 29.95
CA GLY A 82 -6.62 7.48 30.50
C GLY A 82 -7.92 7.59 31.27
N MET A 83 -8.00 8.54 32.19
CA MET A 83 -9.22 8.82 32.96
C MET A 83 -9.28 10.31 33.30
N ILE A 84 -10.46 10.90 33.16
CA ILE A 84 -10.74 12.27 33.55
C ILE A 84 -12.13 12.38 34.21
N PRO A 85 -12.35 13.35 35.07
CA PRO A 85 -13.71 13.79 35.45
C PRO A 85 -14.28 14.67 34.35
N VAL A 86 -15.57 14.53 34.04
CA VAL A 86 -16.31 15.46 33.18
C VAL A 86 -16.72 16.66 34.00
N THR A 87 -16.17 17.81 33.65
CA THR A 87 -16.30 19.03 34.47
C THR A 87 -17.40 19.99 33.99
N SER A 88 -17.95 19.77 32.78
CA SER A 88 -19.03 20.61 32.24
C SER A 88 -20.26 20.64 33.15
N GLU A 89 -21.00 21.75 33.19
CA GLU A 89 -22.23 21.86 33.99
C GLU A 89 -23.32 20.89 33.55
N SER A 90 -23.42 20.64 32.23
CA SER A 90 -24.36 19.69 31.65
C SER A 90 -23.96 18.24 31.84
N LYS A 91 -22.72 17.93 32.23
CA LYS A 91 -22.13 16.58 32.25
C LYS A 91 -22.19 15.86 30.90
N GLU A 92 -22.43 16.59 29.83
CA GLU A 92 -22.35 16.09 28.46
C GLU A 92 -20.89 16.06 28.01
N ILE A 93 -20.46 14.92 27.48
CA ILE A 93 -19.11 14.66 26.98
C ILE A 93 -18.96 15.33 25.61
N LYS A 94 -17.91 16.14 25.45
CA LYS A 94 -17.58 16.88 24.24
C LYS A 94 -16.22 16.46 23.68
N ASP A 95 -15.86 17.04 22.53
CA ASP A 95 -14.56 16.81 21.87
C ASP A 95 -13.39 17.13 22.82
N GLU A 96 -13.50 18.20 23.63
CA GLU A 96 -12.46 18.58 24.57
C GLU A 96 -12.26 17.55 25.71
N ASP A 97 -13.32 16.84 26.09
CA ASP A 97 -13.23 15.76 27.08
C ASP A 97 -12.56 14.54 26.47
N VAL A 98 -12.89 14.20 25.20
CA VAL A 98 -12.22 13.12 24.45
C VAL A 98 -10.73 13.44 24.28
N GLU A 99 -10.38 14.65 23.87
CA GLU A 99 -8.98 15.08 23.76
C GLU A 99 -8.26 14.98 25.12
N SER A 100 -8.91 15.41 26.19
CA SER A 100 -8.35 15.41 27.55
C SER A 100 -8.11 14.00 28.07
N VAL A 101 -9.01 13.05 27.84
CA VAL A 101 -8.82 11.66 28.27
C VAL A 101 -7.71 10.97 27.48
N VAL A 102 -7.57 11.29 26.19
CA VAL A 102 -6.45 10.83 25.35
C VAL A 102 -5.13 11.41 25.86
N ARG A 103 -5.06 12.71 26.14
CA ARG A 103 -3.87 13.35 26.75
C ARG A 103 -3.51 12.74 28.10
N SER A 104 -4.50 12.38 28.90
CA SER A 104 -4.28 11.66 30.16
C SER A 104 -3.61 10.29 29.92
N ALA A 105 -4.00 9.57 28.87
CA ALA A 105 -3.40 8.30 28.51
C ALA A 105 -1.95 8.44 27.99
N LEU A 106 -1.59 9.60 27.43
CA LEU A 106 -0.23 9.90 26.94
C LEU A 106 0.77 10.20 28.07
N THR A 107 0.30 10.42 29.31
CA THR A 107 1.19 10.69 30.46
C THR A 107 2.02 9.51 30.89
N LYS A 108 1.85 8.34 30.25
CA LYS A 108 2.69 7.17 30.46
C LYS A 108 4.15 7.53 30.20
N SER A 109 5.05 7.06 31.08
CA SER A 109 6.49 7.31 30.93
C SER A 109 7.03 6.64 29.69
N ILE A 110 7.34 7.44 28.68
CA ILE A 110 8.00 7.02 27.43
C ILE A 110 9.47 7.40 27.57
N THR A 111 10.37 6.49 27.12
CA THR A 111 11.80 6.79 27.16
C THR A 111 12.15 7.93 26.21
N PRO A 112 13.13 8.80 26.54
CA PRO A 112 13.47 9.96 25.71
C PRO A 112 13.92 9.64 24.29
N GLU A 113 14.34 8.39 24.04
CA GLU A 113 14.75 7.92 22.71
C GLU A 113 13.57 7.57 21.81
N ARG A 114 12.34 7.61 22.35
CA ARG A 114 11.13 7.25 21.63
C ARG A 114 10.12 8.39 21.62
N GLU A 115 9.31 8.44 20.60
CA GLU A 115 8.23 9.38 20.39
C GLU A 115 6.92 8.63 20.12
N VAL A 116 5.81 9.16 20.62
CA VAL A 116 4.48 8.64 20.25
C VAL A 116 4.19 9.03 18.81
N ILE A 117 3.84 8.02 18.01
CA ILE A 117 3.45 8.20 16.62
C ILE A 117 1.93 8.33 16.51
N SER A 118 1.23 7.45 17.24
CA SER A 118 -0.23 7.40 17.23
C SER A 118 -0.74 6.79 18.52
N LEU A 119 -1.94 7.18 18.90
CA LEU A 119 -2.76 6.51 19.91
C LEU A 119 -4.07 6.12 19.22
N VAL A 120 -4.43 4.85 19.30
CA VAL A 120 -5.67 4.29 18.75
C VAL A 120 -6.58 3.92 19.92
N PRO A 121 -7.70 4.65 20.11
CA PRO A 121 -8.70 4.27 21.11
C PRO A 121 -9.37 2.93 20.73
N GLU A 122 -9.50 2.04 21.69
CA GLU A 122 -10.21 0.76 21.52
C GLU A 122 -11.63 0.86 22.06
N GLU A 123 -11.77 1.43 23.25
CA GLU A 123 -13.06 1.68 23.88
C GLU A 123 -13.00 2.87 24.82
N PHE A 124 -14.17 3.47 25.00
CA PHE A 124 -14.42 4.42 26.08
C PHE A 124 -15.33 3.79 27.13
N ILE A 125 -15.17 4.27 28.38
CA ILE A 125 -15.95 3.83 29.53
C ILE A 125 -16.52 5.07 30.18
N VAL A 126 -17.86 5.16 30.22
CA VAL A 126 -18.59 6.28 30.85
C VAL A 126 -19.26 5.78 32.12
N ASP A 127 -18.87 6.29 33.27
CA ASP A 127 -19.39 5.89 34.59
C ASP A 127 -19.40 4.37 34.85
N GLY A 128 -18.42 3.66 34.25
CA GLY A 128 -18.27 2.19 34.36
C GLY A 128 -18.95 1.38 33.24
N PHE A 129 -19.69 2.01 32.34
CA PHE A 129 -20.25 1.35 31.15
C PHE A 129 -19.19 1.25 30.08
N GLN A 130 -18.82 0.02 29.71
CA GLN A 130 -17.76 -0.33 28.75
C GLN A 130 -18.29 -0.47 27.32
N GLY A 131 -17.36 -0.61 26.35
CA GLY A 131 -17.67 -0.92 24.96
C GLY A 131 -18.20 0.28 24.14
N ILE A 132 -18.02 1.50 24.64
CA ILE A 132 -18.46 2.71 23.94
C ILE A 132 -17.37 3.09 22.94
N ARG A 133 -17.73 3.25 21.66
CA ARG A 133 -16.81 3.65 20.60
C ARG A 133 -16.70 5.16 20.44
N ASP A 134 -17.82 5.86 20.61
CA ASP A 134 -17.88 7.32 20.60
C ASP A 134 -18.69 7.80 21.83
N PRO A 135 -18.04 8.42 22.82
CA PRO A 135 -18.71 8.86 24.03
C PRO A 135 -19.35 10.24 23.89
N ARG A 136 -19.13 10.96 22.79
CA ARG A 136 -19.59 12.35 22.61
C ARG A 136 -21.12 12.42 22.60
N GLY A 137 -21.65 13.46 23.26
CA GLY A 137 -23.10 13.62 23.46
C GLY A 137 -23.70 12.75 24.56
N MET A 138 -22.94 11.82 25.14
CA MET A 138 -23.37 11.05 26.31
C MET A 138 -23.22 11.90 27.59
N MET A 139 -24.06 11.65 28.58
CA MET A 139 -23.93 12.25 29.90
C MET A 139 -23.16 11.34 30.84
N GLY A 140 -22.19 11.87 31.57
CA GLY A 140 -21.38 11.10 32.51
C GLY A 140 -20.55 12.01 33.44
N ILE A 141 -20.15 11.48 34.58
CA ILE A 141 -19.31 12.15 35.55
C ILE A 141 -17.84 11.79 35.32
N ARG A 142 -17.56 10.57 34.84
CA ARG A 142 -16.23 10.03 34.63
C ARG A 142 -16.12 9.45 33.24
N LEU A 143 -15.11 9.88 32.50
CA LEU A 143 -14.74 9.35 31.21
C LEU A 143 -13.40 8.64 31.35
N GLU A 144 -13.35 7.36 30.94
CA GLU A 144 -12.13 6.58 30.82
C GLU A 144 -11.97 6.16 29.34
N MET A 145 -10.73 5.94 28.93
CA MET A 145 -10.38 5.44 27.60
C MET A 145 -9.31 4.34 27.74
N ARG A 146 -9.48 3.26 27.03
CA ARG A 146 -8.45 2.24 26.79
C ARG A 146 -8.06 2.25 25.34
N GLY A 147 -6.80 1.96 25.05
CA GLY A 147 -6.30 1.94 23.68
C GLY A 147 -4.85 1.50 23.59
N LEU A 148 -4.31 1.57 22.38
CA LEU A 148 -2.93 1.22 22.07
C LEU A 148 -2.12 2.47 21.72
N ILE A 149 -0.96 2.62 22.36
CA ILE A 149 0.06 3.61 21.98
C ILE A 149 1.07 2.93 21.05
N TYR A 150 1.35 3.58 19.96
CA TYR A 150 2.39 3.22 19.00
C TYR A 150 3.54 4.19 19.11
N THR A 151 4.73 3.69 19.40
CA THR A 151 5.94 4.50 19.56
C THR A 151 7.04 4.04 18.60
N GLY A 152 7.88 5.00 18.19
CA GLY A 152 9.05 4.74 17.35
C GLY A 152 10.28 5.50 17.83
N PRO A 153 11.50 5.14 17.35
CA PRO A 153 12.70 5.88 17.67
C PRO A 153 12.64 7.32 17.16
N THR A 154 12.90 8.29 18.03
CA THR A 154 12.89 9.72 17.72
C THR A 154 13.79 10.06 16.52
N THR A 155 14.95 9.40 16.41
CA THR A 155 15.89 9.63 15.30
C THR A 155 15.32 9.22 13.94
N ILE A 156 14.57 8.13 13.87
CA ILE A 156 13.93 7.67 12.62
C ILE A 156 12.84 8.66 12.20
N LEU A 157 11.99 9.06 13.14
CA LEU A 157 10.90 10.01 12.88
C LEU A 157 11.43 11.39 12.47
N HIS A 158 12.50 11.86 13.13
CA HIS A 158 13.18 13.10 12.76
C HIS A 158 13.73 13.04 11.34
N ASN A 159 14.48 11.97 10.99
CA ASN A 159 15.05 11.82 9.66
C ASN A 159 13.96 11.71 8.59
N LEU A 160 12.84 11.04 8.87
CA LEU A 160 11.70 10.94 7.99
C LEU A 160 11.11 12.33 7.67
N ARG A 161 10.75 13.11 8.71
CA ARG A 161 10.23 14.48 8.54
C ARG A 161 11.20 15.36 7.76
N LYS A 162 12.47 15.36 8.18
CA LYS A 162 13.51 16.15 7.53
C LYS A 162 13.72 15.79 6.06
N THR A 163 13.60 14.53 5.68
CA THR A 163 13.74 14.09 4.30
C THR A 163 12.59 14.59 3.43
N VAL A 164 11.36 14.53 3.92
CA VAL A 164 10.17 15.04 3.22
C VAL A 164 10.23 16.57 3.08
N GLU A 165 10.59 17.27 4.15
CA GLU A 165 10.80 18.73 4.12
C GLU A 165 11.92 19.13 3.14
N ARG A 166 12.97 18.33 3.07
CA ARG A 166 14.07 18.53 2.10
C ARG A 166 13.64 18.34 0.65
N ALA A 167 12.61 17.52 0.41
CA ALA A 167 11.96 17.41 -0.90
C ALA A 167 11.06 18.62 -1.24
N GLY A 168 10.86 19.55 -0.31
CA GLY A 168 10.07 20.77 -0.48
C GLY A 168 8.57 20.61 -0.14
N ILE A 169 8.21 19.60 0.62
CA ILE A 169 6.83 19.20 0.92
C ILE A 169 6.65 19.06 2.43
N GLN A 170 5.46 19.32 2.93
CA GLN A 170 5.14 19.17 4.34
C GLN A 170 4.58 17.79 4.65
N VAL A 171 4.93 17.25 5.82
CA VAL A 171 4.31 16.02 6.35
C VAL A 171 3.00 16.39 7.01
N GLU A 172 1.89 15.89 6.48
CA GLU A 172 0.57 16.04 7.10
C GLU A 172 0.41 15.05 8.25
N ASN A 173 0.59 13.74 7.96
CA ASN A 173 0.52 12.68 8.95
C ASN A 173 1.63 11.66 8.77
N ILE A 174 2.07 11.06 9.88
CA ILE A 174 2.86 9.82 9.89
C ILE A 174 1.92 8.68 10.24
N ILE A 175 1.77 7.74 9.32
CA ILE A 175 0.83 6.62 9.43
C ILE A 175 1.61 5.32 9.57
N ILE A 176 1.19 4.47 10.48
CA ILE A 176 1.78 3.15 10.68
C ILE A 176 1.34 2.24 9.52
N SER A 177 2.25 2.00 8.55
CA SER A 177 1.94 1.25 7.34
C SER A 177 1.33 -0.13 7.60
N PRO A 178 1.83 -0.98 8.53
CA PRO A 178 1.21 -2.26 8.82
C PRO A 178 -0.22 -2.15 9.34
N LEU A 179 -0.52 -1.14 10.17
CA LEU A 179 -1.87 -0.90 10.69
C LEU A 179 -2.81 -0.46 9.56
N ALA A 180 -2.38 0.49 8.73
CA ALA A 180 -3.16 0.93 7.58
C ALA A 180 -3.43 -0.21 6.61
N MET A 181 -2.40 -1.02 6.32
CA MET A 181 -2.48 -2.14 5.40
C MET A 181 -3.45 -3.22 5.88
N THR A 182 -3.38 -3.62 7.15
CA THR A 182 -4.31 -4.62 7.70
C THR A 182 -5.76 -4.11 7.71
N ARG A 183 -5.98 -2.83 7.99
CA ARG A 183 -7.33 -2.24 7.97
C ARG A 183 -7.93 -2.13 6.58
N ALA A 184 -7.13 -1.86 5.54
CA ALA A 184 -7.59 -1.72 4.17
C ALA A 184 -7.74 -3.06 3.44
N VAL A 185 -6.81 -4.00 3.67
CA VAL A 185 -6.73 -5.27 2.93
C VAL A 185 -7.67 -6.34 3.50
N LEU A 186 -7.86 -6.35 4.83
CA LEU A 186 -8.69 -7.35 5.52
C LEU A 186 -10.15 -6.88 5.62
N ASN A 187 -11.09 -7.79 5.37
CA ASN A 187 -12.51 -7.53 5.63
C ASN A 187 -12.81 -7.54 7.14
N GLU A 188 -14.02 -7.14 7.52
CA GLU A 188 -14.41 -7.01 8.93
C GLU A 188 -14.26 -8.32 9.71
N GLY A 189 -14.70 -9.44 9.14
CA GLY A 189 -14.58 -10.76 9.78
C GLY A 189 -13.12 -11.19 9.95
N GLU A 190 -12.26 -10.94 8.95
CA GLU A 190 -10.83 -11.23 9.04
C GLU A 190 -10.13 -10.38 10.10
N ARG A 191 -10.52 -9.12 10.26
CA ARG A 191 -9.99 -8.25 11.32
C ARG A 191 -10.45 -8.68 12.71
N GLU A 192 -11.68 -9.16 12.82
CA GLU A 192 -12.27 -9.59 14.10
C GLU A 192 -11.69 -10.94 14.54
N PHE A 193 -11.78 -11.97 13.68
CA PHE A 193 -11.37 -13.33 14.05
C PHE A 193 -9.88 -13.59 13.88
N GLY A 194 -9.21 -12.76 13.12
CA GLY A 194 -7.78 -12.75 12.91
C GLY A 194 -7.36 -13.22 11.53
N ALA A 195 -6.42 -12.46 10.94
CA ALA A 195 -5.72 -12.79 9.70
C ALA A 195 -4.35 -12.13 9.67
N THR A 196 -3.47 -12.64 8.82
CA THR A 196 -2.13 -12.10 8.61
C THR A 196 -1.98 -11.55 7.19
N VAL A 197 -1.48 -10.34 7.06
CA VAL A 197 -1.08 -9.74 5.79
C VAL A 197 0.43 -9.81 5.63
N ILE A 198 0.90 -10.27 4.48
CA ILE A 198 2.33 -10.32 4.12
C ILE A 198 2.54 -9.47 2.88
N ASP A 199 3.22 -8.33 3.04
CA ASP A 199 3.62 -7.44 1.94
C ASP A 199 5.01 -7.86 1.43
N MET A 200 5.03 -8.59 0.32
CA MET A 200 6.28 -8.99 -0.36
C MET A 200 6.70 -7.90 -1.34
N GLY A 201 7.45 -6.92 -0.83
CA GLY A 201 7.98 -5.82 -1.62
C GLY A 201 9.27 -6.16 -2.38
N GLY A 202 9.86 -5.15 -3.02
CA GLY A 202 11.16 -5.30 -3.72
C GLY A 202 12.33 -5.43 -2.75
N GLY A 203 12.48 -4.50 -1.80
CA GLY A 203 13.62 -4.46 -0.86
C GLY A 203 13.39 -5.22 0.44
N GLN A 204 12.14 -5.44 0.84
CA GLN A 204 11.79 -6.06 2.11
C GLN A 204 10.44 -6.78 2.05
N THR A 205 10.21 -7.66 3.01
CA THR A 205 8.91 -8.29 3.28
C THR A 205 8.41 -7.83 4.65
N THR A 206 7.18 -7.30 4.72
CA THR A 206 6.53 -6.85 5.95
C THR A 206 5.39 -7.80 6.30
N VAL A 207 5.32 -8.20 7.54
CA VAL A 207 4.24 -9.06 8.07
C VAL A 207 3.46 -8.29 9.11
N ALA A 208 2.15 -8.39 9.07
CA ALA A 208 1.24 -7.77 10.02
C ALA A 208 0.06 -8.70 10.32
N SER A 209 -0.14 -9.07 11.56
CA SER A 209 -1.28 -9.87 12.00
C SER A 209 -2.24 -9.04 12.81
N MET A 210 -3.52 -9.10 12.44
CA MET A 210 -4.62 -8.40 13.11
C MET A 210 -5.60 -9.40 13.70
N ARG A 211 -6.13 -9.10 14.89
CA ARG A 211 -7.18 -9.87 15.56
C ARG A 211 -7.92 -8.97 16.53
N ALA A 212 -9.24 -9.15 16.68
CA ALA A 212 -10.10 -8.30 17.50
C ALA A 212 -9.96 -6.80 17.14
N GLN A 213 -9.84 -6.48 15.84
CA GLN A 213 -9.61 -5.15 15.29
C GLN A 213 -8.26 -4.50 15.68
N GLU A 214 -7.35 -5.23 16.32
CA GLU A 214 -6.07 -4.74 16.83
C GLU A 214 -4.89 -5.38 16.09
N LEU A 215 -3.83 -4.58 15.88
CA LEU A 215 -2.56 -5.06 15.36
C LEU A 215 -1.82 -5.81 16.45
N GLN A 216 -1.83 -7.15 16.38
CA GLN A 216 -1.22 -8.03 17.38
C GLN A 216 0.28 -8.24 17.17
N PHE A 217 0.72 -8.20 15.91
CA PHE A 217 2.10 -8.47 15.54
C PHE A 217 2.47 -7.75 14.26
N THR A 218 3.70 -7.28 14.20
CA THR A 218 4.31 -6.80 12.96
C THR A 218 5.81 -7.03 13.00
N ASN A 219 6.38 -7.43 11.86
CA ASN A 219 7.81 -7.59 11.69
C ASN A 219 8.22 -7.27 10.24
N ILE A 220 9.50 -6.97 10.05
CA ILE A 220 10.11 -6.71 8.74
C ILE A 220 11.30 -7.65 8.55
N TYR A 221 11.34 -8.24 7.37
CA TYR A 221 12.48 -8.98 6.86
C TYR A 221 13.13 -8.17 5.75
N SER A 222 14.43 -7.90 5.87
CA SER A 222 15.22 -7.12 4.89
C SER A 222 15.50 -7.93 3.62
N GLU A 223 14.53 -8.73 3.19
CA GLU A 223 14.57 -9.58 2.01
C GLU A 223 13.27 -9.43 1.22
N GLY A 224 13.38 -9.27 -0.09
CA GLY A 224 12.27 -9.12 -1.01
C GLY A 224 12.68 -9.48 -2.44
N GLY A 225 11.97 -8.98 -3.43
CA GLY A 225 12.20 -9.30 -4.85
C GLY A 225 13.60 -8.96 -5.37
N GLU A 226 14.28 -7.98 -4.79
CA GLU A 226 15.68 -7.65 -5.15
C GLU A 226 16.66 -8.77 -4.75
N TYR A 227 16.37 -9.53 -3.69
CA TYR A 227 17.19 -10.66 -3.31
C TYR A 227 17.02 -11.83 -4.28
N ILE A 228 15.81 -12.02 -4.83
CA ILE A 228 15.60 -12.96 -5.94
C ILE A 228 16.48 -12.57 -7.13
N THR A 229 16.47 -11.29 -7.52
CA THR A 229 17.31 -10.77 -8.60
C THR A 229 18.79 -10.98 -8.33
N LYS A 230 19.24 -10.73 -7.09
CA LYS A 230 20.64 -10.97 -6.67
C LYS A 230 21.03 -12.45 -6.77
N ASP A 231 20.14 -13.35 -6.40
CA ASP A 231 20.39 -14.78 -6.47
C ASP A 231 20.47 -15.25 -7.92
N ILE A 232 19.55 -14.81 -8.79
CA ILE A 232 19.61 -15.07 -10.24
C ILE A 232 20.94 -14.55 -10.81
N SER A 233 21.30 -13.30 -10.52
CA SER A 233 22.56 -12.69 -10.99
C SER A 233 23.79 -13.50 -10.56
N LYS A 234 23.84 -13.96 -9.31
CA LYS A 234 24.97 -14.70 -8.75
C LYS A 234 25.06 -16.12 -9.33
N VAL A 235 23.94 -16.84 -9.38
CA VAL A 235 23.89 -18.23 -9.84
C VAL A 235 24.20 -18.31 -11.33
N LEU A 236 23.58 -17.43 -12.12
CA LEU A 236 23.78 -17.38 -13.57
C LEU A 236 25.02 -16.59 -14.01
N LYS A 237 25.70 -15.92 -13.07
CA LYS A 237 26.84 -15.01 -13.33
C LYS A 237 26.52 -13.96 -14.39
N THR A 238 25.34 -13.36 -14.31
CA THR A 238 24.85 -12.33 -15.21
C THR A 238 24.71 -10.97 -14.50
N SER A 239 24.50 -9.89 -15.26
CA SER A 239 24.29 -8.58 -14.68
C SER A 239 22.97 -8.51 -13.90
N MET A 240 22.89 -7.59 -12.91
CA MET A 240 21.66 -7.34 -12.16
C MET A 240 20.49 -6.93 -13.08
N GLN A 241 20.79 -6.23 -14.16
CA GLN A 241 19.78 -5.78 -15.12
C GLN A 241 19.18 -6.96 -15.89
N ILE A 242 20.01 -7.87 -16.38
CA ILE A 242 19.56 -9.09 -17.06
C ILE A 242 18.81 -10.00 -16.08
N ALA A 243 19.31 -10.17 -14.86
CA ALA A 243 18.66 -10.95 -13.83
C ALA A 243 17.25 -10.41 -13.47
N GLU A 244 17.09 -9.08 -13.41
CA GLU A 244 15.82 -8.43 -13.17
C GLU A 244 14.85 -8.65 -14.34
N ALA A 245 15.33 -8.54 -15.58
CA ALA A 245 14.54 -8.82 -16.78
C ALA A 245 14.10 -10.30 -16.84
N LEU A 246 14.99 -11.24 -16.49
CA LEU A 246 14.65 -12.66 -16.40
C LEU A 246 13.55 -12.92 -15.37
N LYS A 247 13.68 -12.34 -14.18
CA LYS A 247 12.68 -12.46 -13.12
C LYS A 247 11.31 -11.94 -13.57
N PHE A 248 11.25 -10.78 -14.22
CA PHE A 248 9.98 -10.19 -14.65
C PHE A 248 9.32 -10.92 -15.81
N ASN A 249 10.10 -11.43 -16.77
CA ASN A 249 9.54 -11.97 -18.00
C ASN A 249 9.31 -13.48 -17.93
N PHE A 250 10.09 -14.21 -17.13
CA PHE A 250 10.11 -15.67 -17.09
C PHE A 250 10.06 -16.22 -15.65
N GLY A 251 9.91 -15.34 -14.65
CA GLY A 251 9.92 -15.77 -13.25
C GLY A 251 8.67 -16.56 -12.89
N ASN A 252 8.86 -17.76 -12.34
CA ASN A 252 7.87 -18.59 -11.69
C ASN A 252 8.46 -19.12 -10.37
N ALA A 253 7.71 -19.06 -9.28
CA ALA A 253 8.14 -19.63 -8.01
C ALA A 253 7.72 -21.10 -7.85
N ASP A 254 6.78 -21.58 -8.66
CA ASP A 254 6.37 -22.99 -8.70
C ASP A 254 7.25 -23.76 -9.69
N ILE A 255 8.08 -24.68 -9.16
CA ILE A 255 9.01 -25.51 -9.96
C ILE A 255 8.25 -26.51 -10.83
N GLU A 256 7.10 -27.00 -10.34
CA GLU A 256 6.33 -28.04 -11.04
C GLU A 256 5.59 -27.48 -12.28
N GLU A 257 5.23 -26.18 -12.24
CA GLU A 257 4.60 -25.52 -13.40
C GLU A 257 5.61 -24.99 -14.43
N ALA A 258 6.90 -24.92 -14.06
CA ALA A 258 7.94 -24.41 -14.96
C ALA A 258 8.38 -25.45 -16.00
N SER A 259 8.58 -25.01 -17.24
CA SER A 259 8.92 -25.89 -18.38
C SER A 259 10.37 -26.42 -18.30
N GLU A 260 10.53 -27.70 -18.49
CA GLU A 260 11.85 -28.35 -18.66
C GLU A 260 12.42 -28.20 -20.08
N THR A 261 11.58 -27.90 -21.06
CA THR A 261 11.94 -27.86 -22.47
C THR A 261 12.06 -26.45 -23.05
N GLU A 262 11.38 -25.47 -22.44
CA GLU A 262 11.52 -24.09 -22.85
C GLU A 262 12.79 -23.49 -22.25
N THR A 263 13.60 -22.83 -23.12
CA THR A 263 14.89 -22.27 -22.74
C THR A 263 14.94 -20.78 -22.99
N VAL A 264 15.69 -20.07 -22.15
CA VAL A 264 16.00 -18.65 -22.27
C VAL A 264 17.50 -18.48 -22.46
N GLN A 265 17.91 -17.64 -23.43
CA GLN A 265 19.31 -17.29 -23.62
C GLN A 265 19.72 -16.17 -22.65
N VAL A 266 20.82 -16.40 -21.95
CA VAL A 266 21.31 -15.50 -20.90
C VAL A 266 22.77 -15.13 -21.19
N GLU A 267 23.07 -13.84 -21.24
CA GLU A 267 24.43 -13.36 -21.30
C GLU A 267 25.14 -13.59 -19.95
N VAL A 268 26.21 -14.35 -19.98
CA VAL A 268 27.01 -14.74 -18.82
C VAL A 268 28.36 -14.05 -18.86
N VAL A 269 28.78 -13.47 -17.75
CA VAL A 269 30.06 -12.79 -17.65
C VAL A 269 31.20 -13.77 -17.86
N GLY A 270 32.05 -13.48 -18.86
CA GLY A 270 33.19 -14.33 -19.22
C GLY A 270 32.92 -15.36 -20.33
N GLU A 271 31.70 -15.48 -20.81
CA GLU A 271 31.35 -16.30 -21.96
C GLU A 271 31.27 -15.44 -23.23
N ASN A 272 31.63 -16.02 -24.38
CA ASN A 272 31.60 -15.34 -25.68
C ASN A 272 30.25 -15.44 -26.39
N SER A 273 29.36 -16.27 -25.89
CA SER A 273 28.01 -16.49 -26.43
C SER A 273 27.01 -16.67 -25.29
N PRO A 274 25.74 -16.30 -25.50
CA PRO A 274 24.70 -16.55 -24.51
C PRO A 274 24.58 -18.04 -24.17
N VAL A 275 24.31 -18.35 -22.91
CA VAL A 275 24.09 -19.70 -22.38
C VAL A 275 22.60 -19.94 -22.31
N GLU A 276 22.13 -21.10 -22.73
CA GLU A 276 20.74 -21.52 -22.58
C GLU A 276 20.49 -22.09 -21.19
N ILE A 277 19.46 -21.57 -20.52
CA ILE A 277 18.93 -22.12 -19.28
C ILE A 277 17.47 -22.50 -19.47
N THR A 278 17.00 -23.52 -18.76
CA THR A 278 15.57 -23.89 -18.76
C THR A 278 14.77 -22.98 -17.86
N GLU A 279 13.47 -22.80 -18.13
CA GLU A 279 12.58 -22.09 -17.23
C GLU A 279 12.56 -22.75 -15.85
N LYS A 280 12.58 -24.09 -15.78
CA LYS A 280 12.62 -24.85 -14.54
C LYS A 280 13.86 -24.51 -13.70
N TYR A 281 15.04 -24.39 -14.31
CA TYR A 281 16.25 -24.00 -13.57
C TYR A 281 16.15 -22.57 -13.01
N LEU A 282 15.54 -21.64 -13.75
CA LEU A 282 15.25 -20.30 -13.24
C LEU A 282 14.24 -20.35 -12.08
N ALA A 283 13.20 -21.17 -12.20
CA ALA A 283 12.20 -21.36 -11.16
C ALA A 283 12.80 -21.97 -9.88
N GLU A 284 13.75 -22.90 -9.97
CA GLU A 284 14.47 -23.44 -8.81
C GLU A 284 15.21 -22.35 -8.03
N ILE A 285 15.87 -21.42 -8.72
CA ILE A 285 16.58 -20.30 -8.07
C ILE A 285 15.58 -19.37 -7.37
N ILE A 286 14.47 -19.04 -8.03
CA ILE A 286 13.43 -18.15 -7.52
C ILE A 286 12.73 -18.78 -6.31
N SER A 287 12.28 -20.03 -6.47
CA SER A 287 11.57 -20.79 -5.44
C SER A 287 12.40 -20.92 -4.16
N ALA A 288 13.69 -21.17 -4.28
CA ALA A 288 14.59 -21.28 -3.13
C ALA A 288 14.60 -19.99 -2.30
N ARG A 289 14.59 -18.79 -2.93
CA ARG A 289 14.53 -17.51 -2.20
C ARG A 289 13.15 -17.23 -1.64
N VAL A 290 12.10 -17.49 -2.40
CA VAL A 290 10.71 -17.31 -1.94
C VAL A 290 10.46 -18.20 -0.71
N LYS A 291 10.80 -19.48 -0.78
CA LYS A 291 10.68 -20.43 0.35
C LYS A 291 11.48 -19.93 1.56
N HIS A 292 12.71 -19.49 1.37
CA HIS A 292 13.53 -18.95 2.47
C HIS A 292 12.85 -17.77 3.20
N ILE A 293 12.28 -16.81 2.44
CA ILE A 293 11.59 -15.66 3.04
C ILE A 293 10.34 -16.14 3.81
N LEU A 294 9.51 -16.97 3.20
CA LEU A 294 8.25 -17.45 3.79
C LEU A 294 8.48 -18.36 4.99
N ASP A 295 9.53 -19.19 5.00
CA ASP A 295 9.91 -20.02 6.16
C ASP A 295 10.26 -19.18 7.39
N ARG A 296 10.96 -18.05 7.19
CA ARG A 296 11.27 -17.12 8.30
C ARG A 296 10.00 -16.49 8.85
N VAL A 297 9.08 -16.13 7.97
CA VAL A 297 7.76 -15.61 8.37
C VAL A 297 6.98 -16.69 9.15
N LYS A 298 6.92 -17.93 8.64
CA LYS A 298 6.27 -19.07 9.32
C LYS A 298 6.81 -19.28 10.74
N GLN A 299 8.13 -19.21 10.91
CA GLN A 299 8.75 -19.37 12.24
C GLN A 299 8.27 -18.32 13.24
N ASP A 300 8.20 -17.05 12.84
CA ASP A 300 7.76 -15.98 13.73
C ASP A 300 6.26 -16.05 14.01
N LEU A 301 5.42 -16.35 13.01
CA LEU A 301 3.99 -16.56 13.20
C LEU A 301 3.70 -17.75 14.10
N THR A 302 4.47 -18.84 13.98
CA THR A 302 4.36 -20.01 14.85
C THR A 302 4.72 -19.66 16.30
N ARG A 303 5.82 -18.92 16.53
CA ARG A 303 6.21 -18.45 17.86
C ARG A 303 5.14 -17.55 18.49
N GLY A 304 4.53 -16.69 17.68
CA GLY A 304 3.44 -15.79 18.10
C GLY A 304 2.08 -16.47 18.24
N ARG A 305 1.93 -17.75 17.88
CA ARG A 305 0.64 -18.46 17.77
C ARG A 305 -0.36 -17.74 16.85
N LEU A 306 0.15 -17.23 15.72
CA LEU A 306 -0.59 -16.43 14.74
C LEU A 306 -0.71 -17.14 13.38
N LEU A 307 -0.22 -18.39 13.27
CA LEU A 307 -0.28 -19.15 12.03
C LEU A 307 -1.69 -19.64 11.73
N ASP A 308 -2.43 -20.07 12.77
CA ASP A 308 -3.75 -20.71 12.64
C ASP A 308 -4.90 -19.70 12.83
N LEU A 309 -4.71 -18.46 12.38
CA LEU A 309 -5.79 -17.45 12.41
C LEU A 309 -6.87 -17.81 11.40
N PRO A 310 -8.19 -17.71 11.77
CA PRO A 310 -9.29 -18.14 10.90
C PRO A 310 -9.34 -17.48 9.52
N GLY A 311 -8.89 -16.23 9.42
CA GLY A 311 -8.83 -15.48 8.14
C GLY A 311 -7.64 -15.88 7.25
N GLY A 312 -6.73 -16.73 7.73
CA GLY A 312 -5.57 -17.18 6.97
C GLY A 312 -4.56 -16.07 6.67
N ILE A 313 -3.95 -16.16 5.50
CA ILE A 313 -2.89 -15.26 5.05
C ILE A 313 -3.33 -14.53 3.79
N VAL A 314 -3.06 -13.23 3.73
CA VAL A 314 -3.29 -12.38 2.56
C VAL A 314 -1.96 -11.84 2.08
N LEU A 315 -1.57 -12.19 0.84
CA LEU A 315 -0.37 -11.67 0.21
C LEU A 315 -0.66 -10.36 -0.51
N VAL A 316 0.26 -9.42 -0.42
CA VAL A 316 0.28 -8.15 -1.15
C VAL A 316 1.70 -7.84 -1.61
N GLY A 317 1.87 -6.79 -2.41
CA GLY A 317 3.19 -6.34 -2.87
C GLY A 317 3.59 -6.88 -4.24
N GLY A 318 4.61 -6.26 -4.82
CA GLY A 318 5.02 -6.54 -6.19
C GLY A 318 5.63 -7.93 -6.40
N THR A 319 6.27 -8.51 -5.39
CA THR A 319 6.84 -9.87 -5.47
C THR A 319 5.76 -10.94 -5.36
N ALA A 320 4.65 -10.66 -4.65
CA ALA A 320 3.54 -11.60 -4.50
C ALA A 320 2.77 -11.87 -5.82
N ILE A 321 2.94 -11.01 -6.84
CA ILE A 321 2.29 -11.16 -8.15
C ILE A 321 2.98 -12.24 -9.01
N MET A 322 4.22 -12.58 -8.69
CA MET A 322 4.98 -13.56 -9.47
C MET A 322 4.25 -14.91 -9.47
N PRO A 323 4.09 -15.55 -10.64
CA PRO A 323 3.49 -16.88 -10.73
C PRO A 323 4.10 -17.85 -9.72
N GLY A 324 3.27 -18.71 -9.14
CA GLY A 324 3.70 -19.74 -8.19
C GLY A 324 3.93 -19.26 -6.75
N VAL A 325 3.94 -17.95 -6.46
CA VAL A 325 4.20 -17.45 -5.08
C VAL A 325 3.07 -17.80 -4.13
N VAL A 326 1.81 -17.74 -4.57
CA VAL A 326 0.65 -18.08 -3.76
C VAL A 326 0.64 -19.57 -3.42
N GLU A 327 0.92 -20.40 -4.40
CA GLU A 327 1.00 -21.87 -4.32
C GLU A 327 2.11 -22.29 -3.34
N VAL A 328 3.30 -21.74 -3.49
CA VAL A 328 4.43 -21.96 -2.56
C VAL A 328 4.08 -21.48 -1.14
N ALA A 329 3.38 -20.38 -0.99
CA ALA A 329 2.95 -19.89 0.32
C ALA A 329 1.91 -20.84 0.95
N GLN A 330 0.96 -21.37 0.17
CA GLN A 330 0.00 -22.38 0.65
C GLN A 330 0.69 -23.65 1.12
N GLU A 331 1.68 -24.13 0.36
CA GLU A 331 2.50 -25.29 0.71
C GLU A 331 3.24 -25.05 2.06
N ILE A 332 3.88 -23.89 2.20
CA ILE A 332 4.69 -23.59 3.38
C ILE A 332 3.81 -23.38 4.62
N PHE A 333 2.79 -22.55 4.53
CA PHE A 333 1.97 -22.18 5.70
C PHE A 333 0.92 -23.23 6.05
N GLU A 334 0.57 -24.13 5.15
CA GLU A 334 -0.46 -25.17 5.33
C GLU A 334 -1.83 -24.58 5.74
N THR A 335 -2.13 -23.36 5.28
CA THR A 335 -3.36 -22.62 5.55
C THR A 335 -3.87 -21.94 4.29
N ASN A 336 -5.06 -21.35 4.37
CA ASN A 336 -5.59 -20.58 3.25
C ASN A 336 -4.75 -19.33 2.99
N VAL A 337 -4.24 -19.20 1.76
CA VAL A 337 -3.48 -18.03 1.30
C VAL A 337 -4.17 -17.45 0.07
N LYS A 338 -4.39 -16.15 0.07
CA LYS A 338 -4.96 -15.43 -1.08
C LYS A 338 -4.11 -14.21 -1.43
N LEU A 339 -4.12 -13.84 -2.71
CA LEU A 339 -3.55 -12.60 -3.20
C LEU A 339 -4.61 -11.50 -3.13
N TYR A 340 -4.29 -10.38 -2.49
CA TYR A 340 -5.13 -9.19 -2.53
C TYR A 340 -4.84 -8.38 -3.79
N VAL A 341 -5.89 -8.08 -4.54
CA VAL A 341 -5.82 -7.20 -5.71
C VAL A 341 -6.69 -5.98 -5.42
N PRO A 342 -6.13 -4.77 -5.42
CA PRO A 342 -6.90 -3.54 -5.27
C PRO A 342 -8.03 -3.45 -6.32
N ASN A 343 -9.17 -2.94 -5.93
CA ASN A 343 -10.33 -2.79 -6.80
C ASN A 343 -10.48 -1.39 -7.43
N GLN A 344 -9.61 -0.44 -7.04
CA GLN A 344 -9.64 0.94 -7.52
C GLN A 344 -9.31 1.01 -9.01
N VAL A 345 -10.07 1.82 -9.73
CA VAL A 345 -9.90 1.98 -11.18
C VAL A 345 -8.52 2.57 -11.49
N GLY A 346 -7.80 1.92 -12.41
CA GLY A 346 -6.48 2.36 -12.88
C GLY A 346 -5.28 1.86 -12.07
N ILE A 347 -5.50 1.22 -10.89
CA ILE A 347 -4.41 0.73 -10.02
C ILE A 347 -4.68 -0.67 -9.47
N ARG A 348 -5.19 -1.56 -10.28
CA ARG A 348 -5.49 -2.96 -9.93
C ARG A 348 -4.25 -3.84 -9.84
N ASN A 349 -3.18 -3.35 -9.22
CA ASN A 349 -1.96 -4.11 -9.06
C ASN A 349 -1.59 -4.19 -7.57
N PRO A 350 -1.35 -5.38 -7.00
CA PRO A 350 -0.98 -5.58 -5.61
C PRO A 350 0.23 -4.78 -5.13
N MET A 351 1.11 -4.35 -6.03
CA MET A 351 2.24 -3.48 -5.69
C MET A 351 1.81 -2.13 -5.08
N PHE A 352 0.62 -1.64 -5.41
CA PHE A 352 0.08 -0.40 -4.87
C PHE A 352 -0.70 -0.57 -3.57
N ALA A 353 -0.90 -1.81 -3.10
CA ALA A 353 -1.73 -2.10 -1.92
C ALA A 353 -1.33 -1.26 -0.70
N ASN A 354 -0.03 -1.09 -0.44
CA ASN A 354 0.44 -0.34 0.71
C ASN A 354 0.13 1.16 0.61
N VAL A 355 0.38 1.80 -0.54
CA VAL A 355 0.11 3.24 -0.69
C VAL A 355 -1.39 3.53 -0.73
N ILE A 356 -2.19 2.65 -1.34
CA ILE A 356 -3.66 2.71 -1.30
C ILE A 356 -4.14 2.64 0.15
N SER A 357 -3.59 1.70 0.92
CA SER A 357 -3.94 1.51 2.32
C SER A 357 -3.71 2.75 3.18
N LEU A 358 -2.64 3.51 2.93
CA LEU A 358 -2.39 4.76 3.65
C LEU A 358 -3.47 5.81 3.38
N VAL A 359 -3.89 5.91 2.13
CA VAL A 359 -4.94 6.85 1.72
C VAL A 359 -6.30 6.45 2.29
N GLU A 360 -6.67 5.17 2.17
CA GLU A 360 -7.92 4.64 2.71
C GLU A 360 -7.97 4.80 4.23
N TYR A 361 -6.87 4.51 4.92
CA TYR A 361 -6.78 4.65 6.38
C TYR A 361 -7.13 6.07 6.83
N VAL A 362 -6.55 7.09 6.22
CA VAL A 362 -6.86 8.50 6.55
C VAL A 362 -8.30 8.86 6.20
N GLY A 363 -8.80 8.34 5.07
CA GLY A 363 -10.17 8.59 4.63
C GLY A 363 -11.25 7.99 5.53
N LEU A 364 -10.91 6.90 6.23
CA LEU A 364 -11.82 6.14 7.09
C LEU A 364 -11.68 6.47 8.58
N LEU A 365 -10.77 7.37 8.98
CA LEU A 365 -10.65 7.81 10.36
C LEU A 365 -11.97 8.41 10.84
N THR A 366 -12.44 7.94 11.99
CA THR A 366 -13.59 8.52 12.68
C THR A 366 -13.22 9.88 13.29
N GLU A 367 -14.21 10.68 13.65
CA GLU A 367 -13.95 11.96 14.34
C GLU A 367 -13.19 11.75 15.65
N VAL A 368 -13.49 10.67 16.38
CA VAL A 368 -12.78 10.30 17.62
C VAL A 368 -11.32 9.95 17.34
N ASP A 369 -11.03 9.22 16.24
CA ASP A 369 -9.64 8.92 15.82
C ASP A 369 -8.88 10.21 15.47
N ILE A 370 -9.56 11.16 14.80
CA ILE A 370 -8.98 12.47 14.46
C ILE A 370 -8.65 13.25 15.73
N ILE A 371 -9.56 13.33 16.70
CA ILE A 371 -9.31 13.98 17.99
C ILE A 371 -8.14 13.32 18.73
N ALA A 372 -8.06 11.97 18.71
CA ALA A 372 -6.97 11.24 19.32
C ALA A 372 -5.61 11.57 18.67
N GLN A 373 -5.56 11.66 17.33
CA GLN A 373 -4.34 12.05 16.62
C GLN A 373 -3.95 13.52 16.89
N GLN A 374 -4.90 14.42 16.98
CA GLN A 374 -4.66 15.83 17.38
C GLN A 374 -4.05 15.93 18.78
N ALA A 375 -4.58 15.14 19.73
CA ALA A 375 -4.04 15.08 21.08
C ALA A 375 -2.57 14.60 21.12
N VAL A 376 -2.18 13.70 20.20
CA VAL A 376 -0.80 13.18 20.07
C VAL A 376 0.12 14.22 19.42
N SER A 377 -0.29 14.81 18.29
CA SER A 377 0.55 15.74 17.52
C SER A 377 0.73 17.10 18.19
N GLY A 378 -0.19 17.48 19.06
CA GLY A 378 -0.20 18.81 19.69
C GLY A 378 -0.50 19.96 18.73
N GLU A 379 -0.74 19.66 17.46
CA GLU A 379 -1.13 20.61 16.45
C GLU A 379 -2.66 20.63 16.32
N GLU A 380 -3.20 21.84 16.12
CA GLU A 380 -4.61 21.99 15.78
C GLU A 380 -4.78 21.48 14.33
N TYR A 381 -5.09 20.19 14.18
CA TYR A 381 -5.45 19.62 12.89
C TYR A 381 -6.51 20.50 12.27
N LEU A 382 -6.25 21.01 11.08
CA LEU A 382 -7.23 21.74 10.31
C LEU A 382 -8.51 20.91 10.27
N ARG A 383 -9.50 21.28 11.07
CA ARG A 383 -10.84 20.70 10.98
C ARG A 383 -11.14 20.66 9.50
N ARG A 384 -11.41 19.47 8.95
CA ARG A 384 -11.99 19.37 7.61
C ARG A 384 -13.19 20.31 7.65
N LYS A 385 -13.06 21.52 7.05
CA LYS A 385 -14.24 22.29 6.74
C LYS A 385 -15.09 21.33 5.94
N PRO A 386 -16.38 21.10 6.29
CA PRO A 386 -17.29 20.43 5.40
C PRO A 386 -17.02 21.05 4.04
N ILE A 387 -16.74 20.24 3.04
CA ILE A 387 -16.63 20.74 1.67
C ILE A 387 -18.01 21.29 1.44
N ASP A 388 -18.15 22.64 1.55
CA ASP A 388 -19.35 23.32 1.11
C ASP A 388 -19.49 22.88 -0.35
N ASN A 389 -20.48 22.02 -0.61
CA ASN A 389 -20.91 21.60 -1.93
C ASN A 389 -21.54 22.73 -2.71
N GLU A 390 -21.13 23.96 -2.44
CA GLU A 390 -21.30 25.05 -3.39
C GLU A 390 -20.24 24.85 -4.47
N ALA A 391 -20.59 23.99 -5.44
CA ALA A 391 -20.04 24.12 -6.76
C ALA A 391 -20.09 25.62 -7.09
N PRO A 392 -18.97 26.24 -7.52
CA PRO A 392 -19.03 27.62 -7.98
C PRO A 392 -20.14 27.66 -9.03
N ALA A 393 -21.20 28.36 -8.73
CA ALA A 393 -22.28 28.60 -9.69
C ALA A 393 -21.60 29.24 -10.87
N LEU A 394 -21.40 28.49 -11.94
CA LEU A 394 -21.06 29.02 -13.25
C LEU A 394 -22.23 29.93 -13.61
N SER A 395 -22.07 31.21 -13.32
CA SER A 395 -22.93 32.24 -13.83
C SER A 395 -22.76 32.24 -15.34
N PHE A 396 -23.60 31.46 -16.02
CA PHE A 396 -23.80 31.61 -17.45
C PHE A 396 -24.54 32.93 -17.62
N ASP A 397 -23.77 33.97 -17.87
CA ASP A 397 -24.28 35.23 -18.39
C ASP A 397 -24.86 34.94 -19.78
N ARG A 398 -26.19 34.67 -19.83
CA ARG A 398 -26.91 34.44 -21.08
C ARG A 398 -27.13 35.78 -21.75
N THR A 399 -26.12 36.27 -22.47
CA THR A 399 -26.37 37.18 -23.60
C THR A 399 -26.88 36.31 -24.74
N PRO A 400 -28.07 36.61 -25.30
CA PRO A 400 -28.59 35.82 -26.43
C PRO A 400 -27.77 36.08 -27.67
N THR A 401 -26.99 35.12 -28.10
CA THR A 401 -26.34 35.11 -29.39
C THR A 401 -27.42 34.84 -30.46
N PRO A 402 -27.53 35.63 -31.54
CA PRO A 402 -28.52 35.39 -32.58
C PRO A 402 -28.26 34.05 -33.27
N ALA A 403 -29.33 33.30 -33.49
CA ALA A 403 -29.32 31.98 -34.09
C ALA A 403 -28.68 32.00 -35.49
N PRO A 404 -27.80 31.05 -35.83
CA PRO A 404 -27.30 30.90 -37.19
C PRO A 404 -28.43 30.41 -38.11
N ARG A 405 -28.55 31.06 -39.28
CA ARG A 405 -29.49 30.67 -40.33
C ARG A 405 -29.18 29.23 -40.77
N VAL A 406 -30.20 28.37 -40.66
CA VAL A 406 -30.18 27.01 -41.20
C VAL A 406 -30.19 27.06 -42.72
N ALA A 407 -29.16 26.46 -43.34
CA ALA A 407 -29.16 26.19 -44.76
C ALA A 407 -30.07 24.97 -45.06
N PRO A 408 -30.75 24.92 -46.20
CA PRO A 408 -31.68 23.85 -46.51
C PRO A 408 -30.95 22.50 -46.69
N GLN A 409 -31.49 21.47 -46.04
CA GLN A 409 -31.01 20.09 -46.17
C GLN A 409 -31.40 19.52 -47.54
N PRO A 410 -30.54 18.74 -48.21
CA PRO A 410 -30.91 17.97 -49.38
C PRO A 410 -31.76 16.75 -49.01
N ASN A 411 -32.72 16.42 -49.89
CA ASN A 411 -33.69 15.34 -49.77
C ASN A 411 -33.00 13.95 -49.63
N PRO A 412 -33.61 13.00 -48.86
CA PRO A 412 -33.07 11.66 -48.70
C PRO A 412 -33.23 10.84 -50.01
N VAL A 413 -32.16 10.18 -50.38
CA VAL A 413 -32.13 9.18 -51.47
C VAL A 413 -32.60 7.83 -50.88
N PRO A 414 -33.43 7.05 -51.62
CA PRO A 414 -33.88 5.75 -51.14
C PRO A 414 -32.74 4.74 -51.08
N VAL A 415 -32.61 4.05 -49.94
CA VAL A 415 -31.72 2.91 -49.78
C VAL A 415 -32.45 1.63 -50.19
N GLU A 416 -32.00 1.03 -51.28
CA GLU A 416 -32.41 -0.29 -51.72
C GLU A 416 -31.38 -1.33 -51.22
N ASN A 417 -31.92 -2.44 -50.71
CA ASN A 417 -31.37 -3.77 -50.60
C ASN A 417 -30.33 -4.08 -49.52
N THR A 418 -30.87 -4.72 -48.47
CA THR A 418 -30.23 -5.71 -47.58
C THR A 418 -29.43 -6.75 -48.32
N ILE A 419 -28.12 -6.85 -48.03
CA ILE A 419 -27.32 -8.04 -48.30
C ILE A 419 -27.03 -8.71 -46.95
N GLU A 420 -27.58 -9.89 -46.77
CA GLU A 420 -27.23 -10.79 -45.69
C GLU A 420 -25.77 -11.21 -45.82
N VAL A 421 -24.94 -10.93 -44.79
CA VAL A 421 -23.58 -11.44 -44.64
C VAL A 421 -23.64 -12.65 -43.75
N PRO A 422 -23.15 -13.84 -44.15
CA PRO A 422 -23.12 -15.01 -43.31
C PRO A 422 -22.09 -14.84 -42.16
N LEU A 423 -22.47 -15.32 -40.97
CA LEU A 423 -21.57 -15.43 -39.82
C LEU A 423 -20.37 -16.31 -40.15
N PRO A 424 -19.13 -15.92 -39.77
CA PRO A 424 -17.98 -16.78 -39.87
C PRO A 424 -18.05 -17.91 -38.85
N VAL A 425 -17.80 -19.10 -39.33
CA VAL A 425 -17.55 -20.32 -38.57
C VAL A 425 -16.29 -20.13 -37.73
N GLU A 426 -16.33 -20.49 -36.44
CA GLU A 426 -15.16 -20.58 -35.57
C GLU A 426 -14.13 -21.55 -36.16
N GLU A 427 -13.06 -21.02 -36.73
CA GLU A 427 -11.82 -21.78 -36.94
C GLU A 427 -10.97 -21.67 -35.67
N GLU A 428 -10.66 -22.84 -35.10
CA GLU A 428 -9.71 -23.00 -33.98
C GLU A 428 -8.37 -22.34 -34.34
N ASN A 429 -8.02 -21.30 -33.65
CA ASN A 429 -6.76 -20.60 -33.84
C ASN A 429 -5.61 -21.35 -33.14
N HIS A 430 -4.97 -22.24 -33.91
CA HIS A 430 -3.66 -22.81 -33.63
C HIS A 430 -2.52 -21.87 -34.00
N GLU A 431 -2.52 -20.61 -33.47
CA GLU A 431 -1.36 -19.72 -33.63
C GLU A 431 -1.27 -18.74 -32.43
N GLN A 432 -0.70 -19.21 -31.33
CA GLN A 432 0.00 -18.35 -30.38
C GLN A 432 1.01 -19.12 -29.53
N LYS A 433 1.95 -19.83 -30.20
CA LYS A 433 3.25 -20.10 -29.59
C LYS A 433 4.29 -19.21 -30.27
N GLN A 434 4.34 -17.97 -29.92
CA GLN A 434 5.54 -17.15 -30.13
C GLN A 434 6.68 -17.84 -29.39
N LYS A 435 7.68 -18.31 -30.14
CA LYS A 435 8.85 -18.95 -29.55
C LYS A 435 9.52 -17.99 -28.57
N LEU A 436 9.93 -18.47 -27.41
CA LEU A 436 10.60 -17.74 -26.37
C LEU A 436 11.74 -16.83 -26.90
N GLY A 437 12.47 -17.31 -27.93
CA GLY A 437 13.52 -16.57 -28.63
C GLY A 437 13.08 -15.27 -29.30
N ASP A 438 11.83 -15.17 -29.78
CA ASP A 438 11.34 -13.94 -30.40
C ASP A 438 10.95 -12.89 -29.35
N ARG A 439 10.51 -13.31 -28.16
CA ARG A 439 10.30 -12.42 -27.00
C ARG A 439 11.61 -11.82 -26.49
N VAL A 440 12.68 -12.64 -26.41
CA VAL A 440 14.01 -12.16 -25.98
C VAL A 440 14.58 -11.14 -26.95
N ARG A 441 14.47 -11.36 -28.27
CA ARG A 441 14.91 -10.39 -29.29
C ARG A 441 14.19 -9.05 -29.22
N GLY A 442 12.89 -9.06 -28.91
CA GLY A 442 12.09 -7.84 -28.75
C GLY A 442 12.51 -6.99 -27.55
N ILE A 443 12.94 -7.63 -26.46
CA ILE A 443 13.36 -6.97 -25.22
C ILE A 443 14.74 -6.32 -25.39
N PHE A 444 15.68 -7.01 -26.01
CA PHE A 444 17.04 -6.47 -26.22
C PHE A 444 17.10 -5.39 -27.31
N GLY A 445 16.21 -5.43 -28.32
CA GLY A 445 16.11 -4.39 -29.35
C GLY A 445 15.60 -3.03 -28.82
N SER A 446 14.75 -3.02 -27.78
CA SER A 446 14.19 -1.79 -27.19
C SER A 446 15.03 -1.20 -26.05
N MET A 447 16.13 -1.86 -25.65
CA MET A 447 17.03 -1.40 -24.59
C MET A 447 18.24 -0.61 -25.11
N PHE A 448 18.48 -0.60 -26.43
CA PHE A 448 19.66 0.03 -27.06
C PHE A 448 19.29 1.13 -28.10
N ASP A 449 18.01 1.46 -28.25
CA ASP A 449 17.52 2.68 -28.87
C ASP A 449 17.02 3.65 -27.76
#